data_2036c675485c3095a13792bbaea0f9bc
#
_entry.id   2036c675485c3095a13792bbaea0f9bc
#
_cell.length_a   1.000
_cell.length_b   1.000
_cell.length_c   1.000
_cell.angle_alpha   90.00
_cell.angle_beta   90.00
_cell.angle_gamma   90.00
#
_symmetry.space_group_name_H-M   'P 1'
#
loop_
_entity.id
_entity.type
_entity.pdbx_description
1 polymer ?
#
loop_
_entity_poly.entity_id
_entity_poly.type
_entity_poly.pdbx_seq_one_letter_code
_entity_poly.pdbx_strand_id
1 'polypeptide(L)'
;MKKLKTKKHIMLDLETLSLKDNPVVLSMSAVCFDIDANSKREDFTRPSSGIFNDKVFNVALEIDSQIKKGLSLDSETLKFHLLHNEAFFKECIGVSKGIPIIDTSHTLNRFHYWYTKKI
;
A
#
# COMPACT_ATOMS: atom_id res chain seq x y z
N MET A 1 38.97 7.17 -2.42
CA MET A 1 38.00 7.09 -3.50
C MET A 1 36.60 7.08 -2.92
N LYS A 2 35.75 8.00 -3.36
CA LYS A 2 34.38 8.04 -2.89
C LYS A 2 33.59 6.91 -3.51
N LYS A 3 32.96 6.12 -2.66
CA LYS A 3 32.00 5.13 -3.09
C LYS A 3 30.76 5.83 -3.60
N LEU A 4 30.37 5.55 -4.83
CA LEU A 4 29.13 6.08 -5.38
C LEU A 4 27.95 5.51 -4.59
N LYS A 5 27.13 6.40 -4.06
CA LYS A 5 25.90 5.98 -3.41
C LYS A 5 24.91 5.52 -4.46
N THR A 6 24.40 4.32 -4.30
CA THR A 6 23.28 3.86 -5.12
C THR A 6 22.05 4.71 -4.81
N LYS A 7 21.34 5.12 -5.86
CA LYS A 7 20.12 5.91 -5.70
C LYS A 7 18.95 4.98 -5.48
N LYS A 8 18.38 5.06 -4.31
CA LYS A 8 17.17 4.31 -3.99
C LYS A 8 15.95 5.13 -4.32
N HIS A 9 14.97 4.47 -4.91
CA HIS A 9 13.68 5.05 -5.28
C HIS A 9 12.58 4.32 -4.57
N ILE A 10 11.55 5.05 -4.19
CA ILE A 10 10.35 4.46 -3.62
C ILE A 10 9.19 4.81 -4.53
N MET A 11 8.51 3.79 -5.04
CA MET A 11 7.28 3.96 -5.79
C MET A 11 6.13 3.66 -4.84
N LEU A 12 5.23 4.62 -4.70
CA LEU A 12 4.06 4.53 -3.82
C LEU A 12 2.80 4.47 -4.66
N ASP A 13 1.91 3.57 -4.33
CA ASP A 13 0.61 3.44 -4.96
C ASP A 13 -0.48 3.36 -3.89
N LEU A 14 -1.58 4.08 -4.14
CA LEU A 14 -2.76 4.07 -3.28
C LEU A 14 -3.95 3.62 -4.11
N GLU A 15 -4.72 2.69 -3.57
CA GLU A 15 -6.03 2.36 -4.13
C GLU A 15 -7.10 3.03 -3.27
N THR A 16 -8.05 3.68 -3.90
CA THR A 16 -9.08 4.43 -3.20
C THR A 16 -10.47 3.97 -3.60
N LEU A 17 -11.47 4.36 -2.79
CA LEU A 17 -12.86 3.99 -3.03
C LEU A 17 -13.69 5.16 -3.56
N SER A 18 -13.05 6.23 -4.02
CA SER A 18 -13.71 7.37 -4.64
C SER A 18 -12.75 8.12 -5.53
N LEU A 19 -13.28 8.72 -6.60
CA LEU A 19 -12.54 9.68 -7.43
C LEU A 19 -12.79 11.11 -6.99
N LYS A 20 -13.63 11.31 -5.97
CA LYS A 20 -13.96 12.62 -5.42
C LYS A 20 -12.90 13.05 -4.41
N ASP A 21 -13.04 14.27 -3.91
CA ASP A 21 -12.17 14.77 -2.84
C ASP A 21 -12.34 13.94 -1.57
N ASN A 22 -11.27 13.83 -0.79
CA ASN A 22 -11.27 13.11 0.47
C ASN A 22 -11.74 11.64 0.35
N PRO A 23 -11.15 10.85 -0.56
CA PRO A 23 -11.58 9.47 -0.72
C PRO A 23 -11.13 8.57 0.43
N VAL A 24 -11.93 7.55 0.71
CA VAL A 24 -11.46 6.44 1.55
C VAL A 24 -10.30 5.77 0.84
N VAL A 25 -9.21 5.56 1.56
CA VAL A 25 -8.05 4.82 1.04
C VAL A 25 -8.23 3.35 1.36
N LEU A 26 -8.25 2.52 0.33
CA LEU A 26 -8.42 1.07 0.46
C LEU A 26 -7.12 0.40 0.83
N SER A 27 -6.04 0.78 0.16
CA SER A 27 -4.73 0.16 0.37
C SER A 27 -3.60 1.13 0.08
N MET A 28 -2.46 0.84 0.67
CA MET A 28 -1.23 1.56 0.46
C MET A 28 -0.12 0.55 0.20
N SER A 29 0.53 0.67 -0.94
CA SER A 29 1.63 -0.20 -1.33
C SER A 29 2.82 0.63 -1.76
N ALA A 30 4.01 0.19 -1.40
CA ALA A 30 5.23 0.86 -1.83
C ALA A 30 6.32 -0.17 -2.07
N VAL A 31 7.19 0.13 -3.03
CA VAL A 31 8.36 -0.69 -3.30
C VAL A 31 9.60 0.21 -3.29
N CYS A 32 10.68 -0.31 -2.73
CA CYS A 32 11.97 0.37 -2.72
C CYS A 32 12.88 -0.35 -3.69
N PHE A 33 13.42 0.36 -4.66
CA PHE A 33 14.28 -0.22 -5.67
C PHE A 33 15.45 0.69 -5.98
N ASP A 34 16.48 0.11 -6.57
CA ASP A 34 17.66 0.82 -7.01
C ASP A 34 17.63 0.83 -8.53
N ILE A 35 17.64 2.02 -9.12
CA ILE A 35 17.46 2.17 -10.56
C ILE A 35 18.58 1.50 -11.37
N ASP A 36 19.76 1.39 -10.77
CA ASP A 36 20.92 0.81 -11.44
C ASP A 36 21.12 -0.68 -11.13
N ALA A 37 20.24 -1.27 -10.32
CA ALA A 37 20.35 -2.67 -9.93
C ALA A 37 19.59 -3.58 -10.88
N ASN A 38 20.10 -4.79 -11.10
CA ASN A 38 19.38 -5.83 -11.82
C ASN A 38 18.32 -6.45 -10.92
N SER A 39 17.24 -5.71 -10.70
CA SER A 39 16.14 -6.19 -9.89
C SER A 39 15.25 -7.11 -10.71
N LYS A 40 14.81 -8.19 -10.10
CA LYS A 40 13.87 -9.13 -10.69
C LYS A 40 12.51 -8.94 -10.04
N ARG A 41 11.45 -9.30 -10.76
CA ARG A 41 10.08 -9.23 -10.22
C ARG A 41 9.95 -9.97 -8.91
N GLU A 42 10.63 -11.10 -8.74
CA GLU A 42 10.59 -11.93 -7.54
C GLU A 42 11.14 -11.21 -6.31
N ASP A 43 11.95 -10.17 -6.52
CA ASP A 43 12.51 -9.37 -5.41
C ASP A 43 11.46 -8.50 -4.73
N PHE A 44 10.30 -8.30 -5.37
CA PHE A 44 9.25 -7.41 -4.90
C PHE A 44 7.98 -8.18 -4.55
N THR A 45 8.13 -9.19 -3.71
CA THR A 45 7.00 -10.00 -3.25
C THR A 45 6.41 -9.42 -1.97
N ARG A 46 5.12 -9.71 -1.74
CA ARG A 46 4.47 -9.35 -0.48
C ARG A 46 5.25 -9.93 0.69
N PRO A 47 5.28 -9.21 1.84
CA PRO A 47 5.79 -9.80 3.08
C PRO A 47 5.07 -11.10 3.40
N SER A 48 5.81 -12.13 3.80
CA SER A 48 5.23 -13.41 4.20
C SER A 48 4.47 -13.28 5.53
N SER A 49 4.84 -12.30 6.35
CA SER A 49 4.13 -11.94 7.57
C SER A 49 4.34 -10.46 7.84
N GLY A 50 3.36 -9.83 8.51
CA GLY A 50 3.41 -8.42 8.80
C GLY A 50 3.14 -7.56 7.58
N ILE A 51 3.48 -6.27 7.66
CA ILE A 51 3.08 -5.25 6.70
C ILE A 51 4.22 -4.81 5.78
N PHE A 52 5.47 -5.14 6.10
CA PHE A 52 6.60 -4.79 5.24
C PHE A 52 7.74 -5.80 5.38
N ASN A 53 8.55 -5.84 4.33
CA ASN A 53 9.87 -6.46 4.36
C ASN A 53 10.89 -5.42 3.87
N ASP A 54 12.09 -5.83 3.53
CA ASP A 54 13.13 -4.90 3.12
C ASP A 54 12.75 -4.07 1.89
N LYS A 55 12.03 -4.64 0.94
CA LYS A 55 11.75 -3.99 -0.35
C LYS A 55 10.29 -3.59 -0.56
N VAL A 56 9.37 -4.12 0.22
CA VAL A 56 7.93 -3.95 -0.03
C VAL A 56 7.21 -3.57 1.25
N PHE A 57 6.35 -2.58 1.14
CA PHE A 57 5.37 -2.19 2.15
C PHE A 57 3.99 -2.42 1.55
N ASN A 58 3.10 -3.11 2.25
CA ASN A 58 1.80 -3.45 1.69
C ASN A 58 0.76 -3.64 2.79
N VAL A 59 -0.23 -2.75 2.82
CA VAL A 59 -1.30 -2.80 3.83
C VAL A 59 -2.63 -2.42 3.20
N ALA A 60 -3.71 -2.93 3.78
CA ALA A 60 -5.04 -2.37 3.62
C ALA A 60 -5.33 -1.46 4.80
N LEU A 61 -6.10 -0.40 4.57
CA LEU A 61 -6.48 0.54 5.62
C LEU A 61 -7.89 0.24 6.08
N GLU A 62 -8.09 0.28 7.39
CA GLU A 62 -9.40 0.05 7.98
C GLU A 62 -10.37 1.11 7.48
N ILE A 63 -11.54 0.68 6.97
CA ILE A 63 -12.46 1.53 6.24
C ILE A 63 -13.41 2.29 7.16
N ASP A 64 -13.93 1.63 8.19
CA ASP A 64 -14.98 2.20 9.03
C ASP A 64 -14.58 3.51 9.70
N SER A 65 -13.35 3.59 10.20
CA SER A 65 -12.85 4.82 10.83
C SER A 65 -12.73 5.96 9.84
N GLN A 66 -12.40 5.66 8.60
CA GLN A 66 -12.29 6.67 7.55
C GLN A 66 -13.68 7.20 7.18
N ILE A 67 -14.68 6.34 7.07
CA ILE A 67 -16.06 6.75 6.80
C ILE A 67 -16.57 7.64 7.94
N LYS A 68 -16.31 7.26 9.18
CA LYS A 68 -16.73 8.06 10.35
C LYS A 68 -16.11 9.45 10.35
N LYS A 69 -14.92 9.61 9.75
CA LYS A 69 -14.27 10.91 9.62
C LYS A 69 -14.78 11.71 8.43
N GLY A 70 -15.71 11.17 7.66
CA GLY A 70 -16.31 11.88 6.53
C GLY A 70 -15.61 11.66 5.20
N LEU A 71 -14.74 10.67 5.10
CA LEU A 71 -14.11 10.33 3.83
C LEU A 71 -15.13 9.66 2.92
N SER A 72 -14.96 9.86 1.61
CA SER A 72 -16.00 9.53 0.63
C SER A 72 -15.86 8.15 0.02
N LEU A 73 -16.99 7.54 -0.26
CA LEU A 73 -17.14 6.34 -1.07
C LEU A 73 -17.92 6.70 -2.33
N ASP A 74 -17.58 6.04 -3.42
CA ASP A 74 -18.24 6.25 -4.70
C ASP A 74 -18.66 4.89 -5.25
N SER A 75 -19.94 4.76 -5.59
CA SER A 75 -20.47 3.50 -6.10
C SER A 75 -19.80 3.05 -7.39
N GLU A 76 -19.44 3.98 -8.26
CA GLU A 76 -18.76 3.64 -9.51
C GLU A 76 -17.36 3.05 -9.25
N THR A 77 -16.63 3.60 -8.30
CA THR A 77 -15.33 3.08 -7.92
C THR A 77 -15.44 1.71 -7.26
N LEU A 78 -16.47 1.52 -6.41
CA LEU A 78 -16.73 0.20 -5.80
C LEU A 78 -17.00 -0.84 -6.89
N LYS A 79 -17.85 -0.51 -7.86
CA LYS A 79 -18.14 -1.39 -8.98
C LYS A 79 -16.87 -1.73 -9.79
N PHE A 80 -16.03 -0.73 -10.01
CA PHE A 80 -14.76 -0.94 -10.70
C PHE A 80 -13.92 -1.99 -9.99
N HIS A 81 -13.74 -1.87 -8.67
CA HIS A 81 -12.96 -2.83 -7.90
C HIS A 81 -13.57 -4.23 -7.94
N LEU A 82 -14.90 -4.33 -7.83
CA LEU A 82 -15.58 -5.61 -7.87
C LEU A 82 -15.44 -6.30 -9.24
N LEU A 83 -15.44 -5.53 -10.32
CA LEU A 83 -15.36 -6.06 -11.66
C LEU A 83 -13.92 -6.41 -12.09
N HIS A 84 -12.95 -5.62 -11.66
CA HIS A 84 -11.58 -5.72 -12.16
C HIS A 84 -10.56 -6.19 -11.14
N ASN A 85 -10.84 -6.06 -9.84
CA ASN A 85 -9.90 -6.37 -8.77
C ASN A 85 -10.59 -7.12 -7.62
N GLU A 86 -11.51 -8.02 -7.92
CA GLU A 86 -12.34 -8.67 -6.90
C GLU A 86 -11.52 -9.35 -5.81
N ALA A 87 -10.54 -10.15 -6.19
CA ALA A 87 -9.71 -10.90 -5.24
C ALA A 87 -8.95 -9.95 -4.31
N PHE A 88 -8.34 -8.93 -4.88
CA PHE A 88 -7.61 -7.92 -4.11
C PHE A 88 -8.54 -7.14 -3.18
N PHE A 89 -9.70 -6.74 -3.69
CA PHE A 89 -10.68 -6.01 -2.89
C PHE A 89 -11.15 -6.82 -1.70
N LYS A 90 -11.44 -8.11 -1.89
CA LYS A 90 -11.84 -9.01 -0.80
C LYS A 90 -10.76 -9.13 0.26
N GLU A 91 -9.49 -9.18 -0.12
CA GLU A 91 -8.38 -9.18 0.84
C GLU A 91 -8.37 -7.88 1.64
N CYS A 92 -8.54 -6.75 0.97
CA CYS A 92 -8.47 -5.44 1.61
C CYS A 92 -9.58 -5.19 2.62
N ILE A 93 -10.76 -5.78 2.41
CA ILE A 93 -11.89 -5.60 3.33
C ILE A 93 -12.03 -6.76 4.34
N GLY A 94 -11.11 -7.71 4.31
CA GLY A 94 -11.07 -8.79 5.29
C GLY A 94 -11.99 -9.97 4.98
N VAL A 95 -12.59 -10.03 3.79
CA VAL A 95 -13.42 -11.16 3.38
C VAL A 95 -12.55 -12.37 3.07
N SER A 96 -11.38 -12.14 2.49
CA SER A 96 -10.37 -13.19 2.34
C SER A 96 -9.07 -12.76 2.99
N LYS A 97 -8.24 -13.74 3.35
CA LYS A 97 -6.95 -13.47 4.00
C LYS A 97 -5.90 -13.13 2.95
N GLY A 98 -4.94 -12.30 3.32
CA GLY A 98 -3.82 -11.97 2.45
C GLY A 98 -3.14 -10.70 2.88
N ILE A 99 -3.83 -9.57 2.83
CA ILE A 99 -3.25 -8.27 3.16
C ILE A 99 -3.62 -7.91 4.60
N PRO A 100 -2.64 -7.53 5.44
CA PRO A 100 -2.96 -7.07 6.79
C PRO A 100 -3.73 -5.74 6.72
N ILE A 101 -4.74 -5.60 7.60
CA ILE A 101 -5.59 -4.43 7.67
C ILE A 101 -5.25 -3.68 8.95
N ILE A 102 -4.86 -2.42 8.81
CA ILE A 102 -4.52 -1.57 9.96
C ILE A 102 -5.20 -0.22 9.82
N ASP A 103 -5.25 0.55 10.91
CA ASP A 103 -5.85 1.88 10.86
C ASP A 103 -4.91 2.89 10.20
N THR A 104 -5.46 4.06 9.84
CA THR A 104 -4.73 5.07 9.10
C THR A 104 -3.51 5.60 9.88
N SER A 105 -3.66 5.87 11.17
CA SER A 105 -2.56 6.44 11.95
C SER A 105 -1.41 5.47 12.09
N HIS A 106 -1.68 4.20 12.35
CA HIS A 106 -0.64 3.18 12.42
C HIS A 106 0.00 2.96 11.05
N THR A 107 -0.79 3.03 9.97
CA THR A 107 -0.25 2.90 8.61
C THR A 107 0.80 3.96 8.34
N LEU A 108 0.51 5.22 8.64
CA LEU A 108 1.44 6.32 8.40
C LEU A 108 2.71 6.17 9.24
N ASN A 109 2.57 5.80 10.52
CA ASN A 109 3.72 5.58 11.38
C ASN A 109 4.60 4.43 10.90
N ARG A 110 4.00 3.33 10.48
CA ARG A 110 4.73 2.16 9.98
C ARG A 110 5.41 2.46 8.66
N PHE A 111 4.74 3.20 7.77
CA PHE A 111 5.33 3.62 6.51
C PHE A 111 6.54 4.53 6.75
N HIS A 112 6.41 5.48 7.66
CA HIS A 112 7.50 6.39 8.02
C HIS A 112 8.71 5.59 8.53
N TYR A 113 8.48 4.64 9.43
CA TYR A 113 9.53 3.77 9.94
C TYR A 113 10.23 3.01 8.82
N TRP A 114 9.45 2.39 7.93
CA TRP A 114 9.99 1.64 6.80
C TRP A 114 10.77 2.55 5.86
N TYR A 115 10.19 3.69 5.53
CA TYR A 115 10.80 4.68 4.63
C TYR A 115 12.15 5.17 5.16
N THR A 116 12.24 5.51 6.46
CA THR A 116 13.47 6.04 7.02
C THR A 116 14.63 5.05 7.00
N LYS A 117 14.35 3.77 6.89
CA LYS A 117 15.39 2.74 6.75
C LYS A 117 15.95 2.67 5.32
N LYS A 118 15.29 3.32 4.36
CA LYS A 118 15.68 3.26 2.95
C LYS A 118 16.55 4.45 2.53
N ILE A 119 16.43 5.55 3.23
CA ILE A 119 17.16 6.78 2.88
C ILE A 119 18.48 6.93 3.62
#